data_e2a2e6003631eaab2cd83594f696688f
#
_entry.id   e2a2e6003631eaab2cd83594f696688f
#
_cell.length_a   1.000
_cell.length_b   1.000
_cell.length_c   1.000
_cell.angle_alpha   90.00
_cell.angle_beta   90.00
_cell.angle_gamma   90.00
#
_symmetry.space_group_name_H-M   'P 1'
#
loop_
_entity.id
_entity.type
_entity.pdbx_description
1 polymer ?
#
loop_
_entity_poly.entity_id
_entity_poly.type
_entity_poly.pdbx_seq_one_letter_code
_entity_poly.pdbx_strand_id
1 'polypeptide(L)'
;MTELKTPKLKRSPWRWVVLGLAVILTVTWLLLTPEGLLGKANAVGYAVCHQISLRTFHFADHPLPLCARCAGMFLGALLGLGYQVAQGRKGKMPPTLVLIFFGLLAAAWVLDGSNSFLMLVPGISSLYQTQNWTRLITGTGMGLAVSALL
;
A
#
# COMPACT_ATOMS: atom_id res chain seq x y z
N MET A 1 -39.31 -23.67 8.73
CA MET A 1 -38.44 -22.51 8.96
C MET A 1 -37.48 -22.87 10.09
N THR A 2 -36.28 -23.31 9.78
CA THR A 2 -35.23 -23.68 10.74
C THR A 2 -34.43 -22.43 11.09
N GLU A 3 -34.64 -21.91 12.30
CA GLU A 3 -33.81 -20.81 12.82
C GLU A 3 -32.32 -21.22 12.86
N LEU A 4 -31.53 -20.57 12.02
CA LEU A 4 -30.05 -20.65 12.09
C LEU A 4 -29.58 -19.98 13.38
N LYS A 5 -29.34 -20.81 14.40
CA LYS A 5 -28.77 -20.41 15.68
C LYS A 5 -27.35 -19.90 15.43
N THR A 6 -27.16 -18.57 15.40
CA THR A 6 -25.82 -17.97 15.32
C THR A 6 -24.97 -18.41 16.50
N PRO A 7 -23.76 -18.97 16.30
CA PRO A 7 -22.91 -19.39 17.39
C PRO A 7 -22.49 -18.16 18.20
N LYS A 8 -22.82 -18.14 19.50
CA LYS A 8 -22.30 -17.14 20.44
C LYS A 8 -20.80 -17.32 20.55
N LEU A 9 -20.04 -16.47 19.89
CA LEU A 9 -18.57 -16.43 19.99
C LEU A 9 -18.20 -16.21 21.47
N LYS A 10 -17.66 -17.24 22.11
CA LYS A 10 -17.14 -17.18 23.47
C LYS A 10 -16.06 -16.10 23.51
N ARG A 11 -16.30 -15.01 24.24
CA ARG A 11 -15.36 -13.88 24.33
C ARG A 11 -14.10 -14.36 25.03
N SER A 12 -13.08 -14.73 24.24
CA SER A 12 -11.80 -15.21 24.75
C SER A 12 -11.06 -14.09 25.50
N PRO A 13 -10.47 -14.35 26.68
CA PRO A 13 -9.69 -13.38 27.43
C PRO A 13 -8.49 -12.82 26.62
N TRP A 14 -8.00 -13.58 25.64
CA TRP A 14 -6.94 -13.16 24.72
C TRP A 14 -7.23 -11.85 23.98
N ARG A 15 -8.50 -11.52 23.77
CA ARG A 15 -8.87 -10.25 23.10
C ARG A 15 -8.42 -9.04 23.90
N TRP A 16 -8.53 -9.10 25.22
CA TRP A 16 -8.09 -8.03 26.12
C TRP A 16 -6.57 -7.92 26.18
N VAL A 17 -5.87 -9.06 26.16
CA VAL A 17 -4.40 -9.10 26.09
C VAL A 17 -3.92 -8.47 24.78
N VAL A 18 -4.50 -8.88 23.64
CA VAL A 18 -4.15 -8.31 22.32
C VAL A 18 -4.44 -6.82 22.25
N LEU A 19 -5.59 -6.38 22.77
CA LEU A 19 -5.93 -4.95 22.83
C LEU A 19 -4.95 -4.18 23.73
N GLY A 20 -4.62 -4.70 24.89
CA GLY A 20 -3.65 -4.10 25.80
C GLY A 20 -2.27 -3.95 25.16
N LEU A 21 -1.77 -4.99 24.50
CA LEU A 21 -0.51 -4.96 23.76
C LEU A 21 -0.56 -3.94 22.61
N ALA A 22 -1.66 -3.91 21.84
CA ALA A 22 -1.83 -2.97 20.75
C ALA A 22 -1.81 -1.52 21.27
N VAL A 23 -2.50 -1.24 22.36
CA VAL A 23 -2.49 0.10 22.98
C VAL A 23 -1.09 0.48 23.46
N ILE A 24 -0.41 -0.41 24.18
CA ILE A 24 0.96 -0.18 24.67
C ILE A 24 1.90 0.10 23.50
N LEU A 25 1.89 -0.73 22.46
CA LEU A 25 2.72 -0.54 21.26
C LEU A 25 2.41 0.80 20.57
N THR A 26 1.13 1.14 20.42
CA THR A 26 0.71 2.39 19.78
C THR A 26 1.17 3.61 20.60
N VAL A 27 0.97 3.59 21.91
CA VAL A 27 1.38 4.68 22.79
C VAL A 27 2.91 4.81 22.79
N THR A 28 3.63 3.71 22.92
CA THR A 28 5.10 3.69 22.87
C THR A 28 5.60 4.27 21.55
N TRP A 29 5.01 3.84 20.44
CA TRP A 29 5.36 4.37 19.13
C TRP A 29 5.07 5.87 19.01
N LEU A 30 3.91 6.34 19.50
CA LEU A 30 3.55 7.76 19.48
C LEU A 30 4.51 8.64 20.32
N LEU A 31 5.03 8.11 21.43
CA LEU A 31 5.95 8.84 22.30
C LEU A 31 7.39 8.83 21.77
N LEU A 32 7.83 7.74 21.16
CA LEU A 32 9.20 7.57 20.65
C LEU A 32 9.43 8.13 19.24
N THR A 33 8.37 8.40 18.49
CA THR A 33 8.50 8.98 17.14
C THR A 33 8.64 10.50 17.20
N PRO A 34 9.36 11.13 16.22
CA PRO A 34 9.55 12.58 16.18
C PRO A 34 8.23 13.35 16.28
N GLU A 35 8.30 14.51 16.88
CA GLU A 35 7.13 15.39 17.06
C GLU A 35 6.60 15.90 15.70
N GLY A 36 5.30 16.21 15.67
CA GLY A 36 4.62 16.71 14.50
C GLY A 36 4.10 15.62 13.56
N LEU A 37 3.11 16.03 12.75
CA LEU A 37 2.43 15.12 11.80
C LEU A 37 3.39 14.57 10.76
N LEU A 38 4.27 15.40 10.22
CA LEU A 38 5.26 15.02 9.20
C LEU A 38 6.30 14.06 9.77
N GLY A 39 6.78 14.27 11.00
CA GLY A 39 7.72 13.37 11.67
C GLY A 39 7.13 11.96 11.85
N LYS A 40 5.88 11.87 12.31
CA LYS A 40 5.15 10.60 12.45
C LYS A 40 4.87 9.93 11.11
N ALA A 41 4.49 10.71 10.10
CA ALA A 41 4.29 10.20 8.74
C ALA A 41 5.59 9.64 8.13
N ASN A 42 6.73 10.30 8.37
CA ASN A 42 8.05 9.80 7.96
C ASN A 42 8.43 8.50 8.67
N ALA A 43 8.13 8.38 9.97
CA ALA A 43 8.38 7.14 10.72
C ALA A 43 7.57 5.96 10.19
N VAL A 44 6.28 6.17 9.84
CA VAL A 44 5.46 5.16 9.16
C VAL A 44 6.00 4.88 7.76
N GLY A 45 6.34 5.94 7.01
CA GLY A 45 6.89 5.82 5.68
C GLY A 45 8.17 4.99 5.66
N TYR A 46 9.07 5.18 6.61
CA TYR A 46 10.31 4.42 6.75
C TYR A 46 10.08 2.92 6.97
N ALA A 47 9.03 2.55 7.69
CA ALA A 47 8.69 1.14 7.94
C ALA A 47 8.24 0.39 6.68
N VAL A 48 7.70 1.10 5.67
CA VAL A 48 7.08 0.49 4.48
C VAL A 48 7.72 0.91 3.16
N CYS A 49 8.69 1.85 3.20
CA CYS A 49 9.31 2.42 2.01
C CYS A 49 10.77 2.81 2.29
N HIS A 50 11.65 2.61 1.31
CA HIS A 50 13.07 3.00 1.39
C HIS A 50 13.30 4.52 1.35
N GLN A 51 12.27 5.33 1.13
CA GLN A 51 12.30 6.81 1.13
C GLN A 51 13.46 7.43 0.32
N ILE A 52 13.78 6.87 -0.86
CA ILE A 52 14.83 7.39 -1.72
C ILE A 52 14.42 8.77 -2.24
N SER A 53 15.12 9.82 -1.86
CA SER A 53 14.78 11.23 -2.15
C SER A 53 14.56 11.49 -3.64
N LEU A 54 15.43 11.01 -4.53
CA LEU A 54 15.30 11.13 -5.99
C LEU A 54 14.04 10.46 -6.57
N ARG A 55 13.42 9.56 -5.82
CA ARG A 55 12.24 8.79 -6.22
C ARG A 55 10.98 9.20 -5.46
N THR A 56 11.05 10.35 -4.78
CA THR A 56 9.99 10.88 -3.93
C THR A 56 9.55 12.24 -4.47
N PHE A 57 8.28 12.56 -4.35
CA PHE A 57 7.80 13.92 -4.60
C PHE A 57 8.24 14.83 -3.45
N HIS A 58 8.54 16.07 -3.76
CA HIS A 58 8.91 17.08 -2.76
C HIS A 58 7.79 18.11 -2.65
N PHE A 59 7.54 18.53 -1.44
CA PHE A 59 6.64 19.63 -1.13
C PHE A 59 7.38 20.65 -0.26
N ALA A 60 7.51 21.89 -0.73
CA ALA A 60 8.26 22.96 -0.07
C ALA A 60 9.66 22.47 0.41
N ASP A 61 10.45 21.89 -0.49
CA ASP A 61 11.81 21.34 -0.27
C ASP A 61 11.91 20.13 0.69
N HIS A 62 10.79 19.64 1.20
CA HIS A 62 10.74 18.43 2.01
C HIS A 62 10.28 17.22 1.18
N PRO A 63 11.00 16.08 1.21
CA PRO A 63 10.52 14.87 0.58
C PRO A 63 9.27 14.35 1.29
N LEU A 64 8.31 13.84 0.51
CA LEU A 64 7.14 13.18 1.07
C LEU A 64 7.53 11.87 1.80
N PRO A 65 6.74 11.42 2.77
CA PRO A 65 7.03 10.21 3.56
C PRO A 65 7.15 8.92 2.75
N LEU A 66 6.63 8.90 1.53
CA LEU A 66 6.63 7.72 0.65
C LEU A 66 7.22 8.06 -0.71
N CYS A 67 8.00 7.15 -1.28
CA CYS A 67 8.42 7.28 -2.67
C CYS A 67 7.19 7.20 -3.61
N ALA A 68 7.30 7.78 -4.80
CA ALA A 68 6.20 7.91 -5.76
C ALA A 68 5.49 6.55 -6.05
N ARG A 69 6.24 5.45 -6.14
CA ARG A 69 5.67 4.11 -6.38
C ARG A 69 4.87 3.59 -5.19
N CYS A 70 5.40 3.70 -3.97
CA CYS A 70 4.69 3.28 -2.76
C CYS A 70 3.44 4.14 -2.53
N ALA A 71 3.53 5.46 -2.74
CA ALA A 71 2.39 6.37 -2.68
C ALA A 71 1.29 5.94 -3.66
N GLY A 72 1.67 5.59 -4.90
CA GLY A 72 0.74 5.04 -5.89
C GLY A 72 0.10 3.74 -5.43
N MET A 73 0.88 2.77 -4.93
CA MET A 73 0.34 1.49 -4.46
C MET A 73 -0.68 1.66 -3.34
N PHE A 74 -0.40 2.49 -2.34
CA PHE A 74 -1.36 2.76 -1.27
C PHE A 74 -2.59 3.52 -1.77
N LEU A 75 -2.42 4.47 -2.68
CA LEU A 75 -3.53 5.19 -3.30
C LEU A 75 -4.43 4.23 -4.09
N GLY A 76 -3.86 3.37 -4.93
CA GLY A 76 -4.60 2.38 -5.70
C GLY A 76 -5.34 1.39 -4.80
N ALA A 77 -4.68 0.89 -3.74
CA ALA A 77 -5.31 0.00 -2.78
C ALA A 77 -6.48 0.67 -2.06
N LEU A 78 -6.33 1.93 -1.61
CA LEU A 78 -7.41 2.69 -0.98
C LEU A 78 -8.60 2.90 -1.91
N LEU A 79 -8.35 3.28 -3.17
CA LEU A 79 -9.41 3.48 -4.15
C LEU A 79 -10.15 2.18 -4.46
N GLY A 80 -9.42 1.07 -4.63
CA GLY A 80 -10.02 -0.23 -4.91
C GLY A 80 -10.82 -0.78 -3.73
N LEU A 81 -10.28 -0.71 -2.51
CA LEU A 81 -11.00 -1.10 -1.30
C LEU A 81 -12.21 -0.19 -1.03
N GLY A 82 -12.06 1.12 -1.22
CA GLY A 82 -13.17 2.08 -1.11
C GLY A 82 -14.30 1.75 -2.09
N TYR A 83 -13.97 1.41 -3.33
CA TYR A 83 -14.93 0.97 -4.32
C TYR A 83 -15.66 -0.32 -3.88
N GLN A 84 -14.93 -1.32 -3.39
CA GLN A 84 -15.53 -2.57 -2.90
C GLN A 84 -16.46 -2.36 -1.72
N VAL A 85 -16.08 -1.49 -0.77
CA VAL A 85 -16.93 -1.14 0.37
C VAL A 85 -18.21 -0.46 -0.12
N ALA A 86 -18.10 0.49 -1.07
CA ALA A 86 -19.25 1.20 -1.64
C ALA A 86 -20.20 0.26 -2.40
N GLN A 87 -19.68 -0.77 -3.08
CA GLN A 87 -20.49 -1.74 -3.82
C GLN A 87 -21.03 -2.89 -2.96
N GLY A 88 -20.70 -2.95 -1.68
CA GLY A 88 -21.14 -3.98 -0.76
C GLY A 88 -20.55 -5.35 -1.11
N ARG A 89 -19.27 -5.54 -0.86
CA ARG A 89 -18.48 -6.80 -0.90
C ARG A 89 -19.18 -7.97 -1.58
N LYS A 90 -19.17 -8.01 -2.88
CA LYS A 90 -19.63 -9.16 -3.65
C LYS A 90 -18.43 -10.12 -3.79
N GLY A 91 -18.37 -11.17 -2.98
CA GLY A 91 -17.29 -12.17 -3.03
C GLY A 91 -17.33 -13.04 -4.30
N LYS A 92 -17.42 -12.41 -5.46
CA LYS A 92 -17.37 -13.07 -6.78
C LYS A 92 -16.07 -12.67 -7.47
N MET A 93 -15.43 -13.65 -8.08
CA MET A 93 -14.26 -13.44 -8.93
C MET A 93 -14.59 -12.41 -10.03
N PRO A 94 -13.73 -11.41 -10.27
CA PRO A 94 -13.91 -10.47 -11.37
C PRO A 94 -13.97 -11.19 -12.73
N PRO A 95 -14.65 -10.62 -13.74
CA PRO A 95 -14.65 -11.17 -15.10
C PRO A 95 -13.22 -11.31 -15.65
N THR A 96 -12.99 -12.31 -16.51
CA THR A 96 -11.65 -12.61 -17.07
C THR A 96 -11.00 -11.38 -17.72
N LEU A 97 -11.77 -10.53 -18.39
CA LEU A 97 -11.28 -9.30 -19.01
C LEU A 97 -10.69 -8.32 -17.97
N VAL A 98 -11.33 -8.20 -16.80
CA VAL A 98 -10.86 -7.36 -15.68
C VAL A 98 -9.59 -7.95 -15.08
N LEU A 99 -9.51 -9.28 -14.94
CA LEU A 99 -8.30 -9.97 -14.47
C LEU A 99 -7.12 -9.77 -15.44
N ILE A 100 -7.35 -9.86 -16.75
CA ILE A 100 -6.32 -9.55 -17.75
C ILE A 100 -5.86 -8.11 -17.65
N PHE A 101 -6.78 -7.16 -17.52
CA PHE A 101 -6.45 -5.74 -17.36
C PHE A 101 -5.58 -5.51 -16.11
N PHE A 102 -5.95 -6.06 -14.96
CA PHE A 102 -5.13 -5.97 -13.75
C PHE A 102 -3.80 -6.70 -13.85
N GLY A 103 -3.76 -7.83 -14.58
CA GLY A 103 -2.52 -8.52 -14.90
C GLY A 103 -1.56 -7.64 -15.72
N LEU A 104 -2.06 -6.90 -16.70
CA LEU A 104 -1.26 -5.94 -17.49
C LEU A 104 -0.75 -4.78 -16.62
N LEU A 105 -1.56 -4.24 -15.70
CA LEU A 105 -1.12 -3.21 -14.77
C LEU A 105 -0.02 -3.72 -13.82
N ALA A 106 -0.16 -4.95 -13.31
CA ALA A 106 0.86 -5.58 -12.50
C ALA A 106 2.16 -5.81 -13.29
N ALA A 107 2.06 -6.28 -14.53
CA ALA A 107 3.20 -6.44 -15.43
C ALA A 107 3.91 -5.10 -15.71
N ALA A 108 3.17 -4.03 -15.98
CA ALA A 108 3.72 -2.69 -16.15
C ALA A 108 4.48 -2.22 -14.90
N TRP A 109 3.95 -2.50 -13.70
CA TRP A 109 4.61 -2.18 -12.44
C TRP A 109 5.91 -2.98 -12.27
N VAL A 110 5.93 -4.27 -12.61
CA VAL A 110 7.13 -5.11 -12.55
C VAL A 110 8.19 -4.61 -13.52
N LEU A 111 7.82 -4.30 -14.77
CA LEU A 111 8.73 -3.78 -15.80
C LEU A 111 9.35 -2.43 -15.38
N ASP A 112 8.52 -1.48 -14.92
CA ASP A 112 9.01 -0.19 -14.43
C ASP A 112 9.87 -0.37 -13.18
N GLY A 113 9.51 -1.31 -12.29
CA GLY A 113 10.28 -1.66 -11.10
C GLY A 113 11.65 -2.22 -11.43
N SER A 114 11.71 -3.18 -12.32
CA SER A 114 12.96 -3.81 -12.78
C SER A 114 13.86 -2.81 -13.48
N ASN A 115 13.31 -2.00 -14.38
CA ASN A 115 14.06 -0.94 -15.04
C ASN A 115 14.62 0.10 -14.06
N SER A 116 13.83 0.48 -13.06
CA SER A 116 14.27 1.37 -11.97
C SER A 116 15.40 0.76 -11.11
N PHE A 117 15.37 -0.56 -10.91
CA PHE A 117 16.41 -1.27 -10.19
C PHE A 117 17.72 -1.29 -10.98
N LEU A 118 17.64 -1.57 -12.29
CA LEU A 118 18.81 -1.55 -13.18
C LEU A 118 19.57 -0.21 -13.15
N MET A 119 18.86 0.91 -12.97
CA MET A 119 19.49 2.24 -12.80
C MET A 119 20.38 2.35 -11.56
N LEU A 120 20.26 1.46 -10.58
CA LEU A 120 21.09 1.46 -9.37
C LEU A 120 22.33 0.57 -9.50
N VAL A 121 22.40 -0.26 -10.54
CA VAL A 121 23.52 -1.19 -10.73
C VAL A 121 24.55 -0.54 -11.62
N PRO A 122 25.79 -0.30 -11.10
CA PRO A 122 26.88 0.26 -11.91
C PRO A 122 27.18 -0.61 -13.13
N GLY A 123 27.34 0.01 -14.30
CA GLY A 123 27.68 -0.70 -15.54
C GLY A 123 26.50 -1.31 -16.31
N ILE A 124 25.28 -1.22 -15.81
CA ILE A 124 24.09 -1.66 -16.53
C ILE A 124 23.29 -0.44 -17.00
N SER A 125 22.99 -0.36 -18.30
CA SER A 125 22.12 0.69 -18.84
C SER A 125 20.65 0.33 -18.61
N SER A 126 19.90 1.27 -18.06
CA SER A 126 18.45 1.18 -17.99
C SER A 126 17.84 1.41 -19.38
N LEU A 127 16.67 0.82 -19.64
CA LEU A 127 15.94 0.99 -20.91
C LEU A 127 15.44 2.43 -21.10
N TYR A 128 15.04 3.08 -20.01
CA TYR A 128 14.58 4.47 -19.98
C TYR A 128 14.74 5.07 -18.59
N GLN A 129 14.76 6.40 -18.51
CA GLN A 129 14.78 7.10 -17.22
C GLN A 129 13.35 7.15 -16.65
N THR A 130 13.11 6.40 -15.57
CA THR A 130 11.81 6.40 -14.90
C THR A 130 11.59 7.71 -14.15
N GLN A 131 10.46 8.36 -14.44
CA GLN A 131 10.02 9.57 -13.76
C GLN A 131 9.11 9.22 -12.55
N ASN A 132 8.98 10.16 -11.61
CA ASN A 132 8.13 9.93 -10.44
C ASN A 132 6.64 9.77 -10.81
N TRP A 133 6.18 10.40 -11.90
CA TRP A 133 4.82 10.23 -12.40
C TRP A 133 4.55 8.82 -12.95
N THR A 134 5.48 8.25 -13.72
CA THR A 134 5.34 6.87 -14.20
C THR A 134 5.32 5.87 -13.04
N ARG A 135 6.17 6.08 -12.03
CA ARG A 135 6.18 5.29 -10.80
C ARG A 135 4.87 5.38 -10.02
N LEU A 136 4.26 6.58 -9.95
CA LEU A 136 2.97 6.78 -9.30
C LEU A 136 1.86 6.02 -10.03
N ILE A 137 1.79 6.15 -11.36
CA ILE A 137 0.76 5.52 -12.18
C ILE A 137 0.87 3.99 -12.14
N THR A 138 2.08 3.44 -12.34
CA THR A 138 2.30 1.98 -12.28
C THR A 138 2.04 1.44 -10.88
N GLY A 139 2.44 2.18 -9.84
CA GLY A 139 2.12 1.87 -8.45
C GLY A 139 0.61 1.84 -8.19
N THR A 140 -0.13 2.85 -8.65
CA THR A 140 -1.59 2.90 -8.50
C THR A 140 -2.27 1.72 -9.19
N GLY A 141 -1.81 1.38 -10.41
CA GLY A 141 -2.30 0.20 -11.12
C GLY A 141 -2.09 -1.09 -10.34
N MET A 142 -0.90 -1.27 -9.75
CA MET A 142 -0.62 -2.43 -8.89
C MET A 142 -1.49 -2.46 -7.63
N GLY A 143 -1.68 -1.32 -6.97
CA GLY A 143 -2.57 -1.20 -5.80
C GLY A 143 -4.02 -1.57 -6.10
N LEU A 144 -4.55 -1.12 -7.25
CA LEU A 144 -5.87 -1.51 -7.75
C LEU A 144 -5.94 -3.02 -8.04
N ALA A 145 -4.91 -3.59 -8.68
CA ALA A 145 -4.86 -5.01 -8.99
C ALA A 145 -4.89 -5.87 -7.72
N VAL A 146 -4.10 -5.52 -6.70
CA VAL A 146 -4.10 -6.23 -5.41
C VAL A 146 -5.45 -6.11 -4.71
N SER A 147 -6.03 -4.92 -4.65
CA SER A 147 -7.33 -4.73 -4.01
C SER A 147 -8.46 -5.49 -4.69
N ALA A 148 -8.40 -5.69 -6.00
CA ALA A 148 -9.41 -6.43 -6.76
C ALA A 148 -9.40 -7.94 -6.49
N LEU A 149 -8.32 -8.47 -5.89
CA LEU A 149 -8.16 -9.90 -5.54
C LEU A 149 -8.51 -10.18 -4.07
N LEU A 150 -8.78 -9.15 -3.26
CA LEU A 150 -9.18 -9.25 -1.86
C LEU A 150 -10.70 -9.25 -1.69
#